data_15668eccb47df3c2bb45f78b84c6fbe7
#
_entry.id   15668eccb47df3c2bb45f78b84c6fbe7
#
_cell.length_a   1.000
_cell.length_b   1.000
_cell.length_c   1.000
_cell.angle_alpha   90.00
_cell.angle_beta   90.00
_cell.angle_gamma   90.00
#
_symmetry.space_group_name_H-M   'P 1'
#
loop_
_entity.id
_entity.type
_entity.pdbx_description
1 polymer ?
#
loop_
_entity_poly.entity_id
_entity_poly.type
_entity_poly.pdbx_seq_one_letter_code
_entity_poly.pdbx_strand_id
1 'polypeptide(L)'
;MPGSSLFTEPGPRVFAMPPGADFPALLVQGLCERMRGAPPEAMARVTLYLNTERMRRRVVALFQARGAMLLPRLRLVTDLGRELALPGLPPAPPALRRKLELARLIEALIDRDPTVAPKTALFDLADSLATLLDEMRGEGVQPEVIAGLDISDHSAHWARTKAFMSIVAPLFATGAPPDAEGRQRLAVERQMRDWHAAPPADPVIVAGSTGSRGTTLGLMLAVAGLPQGALVLPGFDFWMSARDFADLDDPLTGEDHPQFRFHRVLSALDLGHDAVRNWGGDGAPAPLRNRLISLALRPAPVTDRWIAEGPGLGDLGMATEGMALIEAPSPRAEAQAIALILREVAEGEGVAA
;
A
#
# COMPACT_ATOMS: atom_id res chain seq x y z
N MET A 1 -35.90 -2.28 3.55
CA MET A 1 -35.35 -2.19 4.91
C MET A 1 -34.17 -1.23 4.86
N PRO A 2 -34.11 -0.14 5.64
CA PRO A 2 -32.91 0.69 5.70
C PRO A 2 -31.74 -0.21 6.12
N GLY A 3 -30.62 -0.15 5.39
CA GLY A 3 -29.42 -0.88 5.70
C GLY A 3 -28.96 -0.58 7.14
N SER A 4 -28.47 -1.59 7.87
CA SER A 4 -27.89 -1.35 9.18
C SER A 4 -26.67 -0.46 9.00
N SER A 5 -26.76 0.79 9.46
CA SER A 5 -25.62 1.72 9.42
C SER A 5 -24.53 1.20 10.34
N LEU A 6 -23.38 0.83 9.78
CA LEU A 6 -22.21 0.43 10.57
C LEU A 6 -21.52 1.66 11.21
N PHE A 7 -21.63 2.79 10.53
CA PHE A 7 -21.04 4.06 10.94
C PHE A 7 -22.14 5.10 11.10
N THR A 8 -22.27 5.66 12.29
CA THR A 8 -23.23 6.70 12.62
C THR A 8 -22.68 8.11 12.44
N GLU A 9 -21.36 8.24 12.42
CA GLU A 9 -20.68 9.52 12.30
C GLU A 9 -20.49 9.91 10.82
N PRO A 10 -20.45 11.23 10.51
CA PRO A 10 -20.15 11.68 9.16
C PRO A 10 -18.75 11.26 8.70
N GLY A 11 -18.55 11.11 7.40
CA GLY A 11 -17.24 10.87 6.79
C GLY A 11 -16.45 12.15 6.51
N PRO A 12 -15.21 12.03 6.06
CA PRO A 12 -14.44 10.78 5.87
C PRO A 12 -14.03 10.11 7.19
N ARG A 13 -14.00 8.77 7.19
CA ARG A 13 -13.67 7.99 8.40
C ARG A 13 -12.37 7.24 8.19
N VAL A 14 -11.37 7.63 8.96
CA VAL A 14 -10.06 6.98 8.97
C VAL A 14 -9.81 6.43 10.36
N PHE A 15 -9.65 5.12 10.40
CA PHE A 15 -9.23 4.37 11.57
C PHE A 15 -7.83 3.80 11.33
N ALA A 16 -7.14 3.47 12.41
CA ALA A 16 -5.85 2.81 12.31
C ALA A 16 -5.61 1.89 13.51
N MET A 17 -4.58 1.08 13.39
CA MET A 17 -4.02 0.27 14.47
C MET A 17 -2.54 0.61 14.64
N PRO A 18 -2.00 0.59 15.87
CA PRO A 18 -0.61 0.91 16.11
C PRO A 18 0.35 -0.16 15.55
N PRO A 19 1.65 0.16 15.38
CA PRO A 19 2.66 -0.82 15.02
C PRO A 19 2.72 -1.97 16.03
N GLY A 20 2.99 -3.20 15.55
CA GLY A 20 3.08 -4.41 16.34
C GLY A 20 1.74 -5.07 16.69
N ALA A 21 0.61 -4.44 16.43
CA ALA A 21 -0.71 -5.03 16.64
C ALA A 21 -0.97 -6.21 15.66
N ASP A 22 -1.66 -7.27 16.13
CA ASP A 22 -2.21 -8.29 15.21
C ASP A 22 -3.35 -7.68 14.41
N PHE A 23 -2.98 -6.99 13.32
CA PHE A 23 -3.90 -6.23 12.50
C PHE A 23 -5.11 -7.05 12.02
N PRO A 24 -4.96 -8.28 11.45
CA PRO A 24 -6.09 -9.10 11.04
C PRO A 24 -7.03 -9.46 12.21
N ALA A 25 -6.47 -9.80 13.37
CA ALA A 25 -7.27 -10.18 14.53
C ALA A 25 -8.10 -9.02 15.07
N LEU A 26 -7.47 -7.85 15.22
CA LEU A 26 -8.17 -6.64 15.67
C LEU A 26 -9.17 -6.12 14.61
N LEU A 27 -8.87 -6.27 13.31
CA LEU A 27 -9.81 -5.92 12.25
C LEU A 27 -11.10 -6.73 12.37
N VAL A 28 -10.98 -8.05 12.51
CA VAL A 28 -12.14 -8.95 12.67
C VAL A 28 -12.87 -8.67 13.99
N GLN A 29 -12.14 -8.47 15.09
CA GLN A 29 -12.72 -8.15 16.38
C GLN A 29 -13.55 -6.85 16.29
N GLY A 30 -12.95 -5.76 15.85
CA GLY A 30 -13.62 -4.46 15.78
C GLY A 30 -14.80 -4.43 14.81
N LEU A 31 -14.75 -5.24 13.73
CA LEU A 31 -15.89 -5.41 12.84
C LEU A 31 -17.03 -6.16 13.53
N CYS A 32 -16.75 -7.26 14.22
CA CYS A 32 -17.74 -8.02 14.99
C CYS A 32 -18.37 -7.18 16.12
N GLU A 33 -17.58 -6.35 16.79
CA GLU A 33 -18.06 -5.46 17.84
C GLU A 33 -19.05 -4.42 17.30
N ARG A 34 -18.72 -3.80 16.17
CA ARG A 34 -19.61 -2.81 15.49
C ARG A 34 -20.88 -3.45 14.94
N MET A 35 -20.83 -4.75 14.63
CA MET A 35 -21.98 -5.52 14.15
C MET A 35 -22.78 -6.16 15.29
N ARG A 36 -22.42 -5.94 16.55
CA ARG A 36 -23.12 -6.52 17.69
C ARG A 36 -24.57 -6.03 17.74
N GLY A 37 -25.49 -6.98 17.75
CA GLY A 37 -26.93 -6.68 17.72
C GLY A 37 -27.51 -6.45 16.32
N ALA A 38 -26.70 -6.40 15.27
CA ALA A 38 -27.18 -6.42 13.89
C ALA A 38 -27.69 -7.82 13.50
N PRO A 39 -28.61 -7.93 12.53
CA PRO A 39 -29.06 -9.22 12.05
C PRO A 39 -27.89 -9.98 11.35
N PRO A 40 -27.86 -11.33 11.39
CA PRO A 40 -26.73 -12.12 10.90
C PRO A 40 -26.34 -11.82 9.44
N GLU A 41 -27.30 -11.51 8.59
CA GLU A 41 -27.07 -11.18 7.19
C GLU A 41 -26.40 -9.80 6.99
N ALA A 42 -26.38 -8.95 8.00
CA ALA A 42 -25.74 -7.62 7.90
C ALA A 42 -24.23 -7.75 7.65
N MET A 43 -23.56 -8.75 8.22
CA MET A 43 -22.15 -9.03 7.98
C MET A 43 -21.88 -9.34 6.50
N ALA A 44 -22.74 -10.12 5.84
CA ALA A 44 -22.59 -10.47 4.43
C ALA A 44 -22.77 -9.26 3.47
N ARG A 45 -23.32 -8.16 3.94
CA ARG A 45 -23.45 -6.92 3.15
C ARG A 45 -22.17 -6.09 3.18
N VAL A 46 -21.34 -6.22 4.21
CA VAL A 46 -20.07 -5.48 4.30
C VAL A 46 -19.14 -5.93 3.17
N THR A 47 -18.59 -4.97 2.42
CA THR A 47 -17.52 -5.21 1.48
C THR A 47 -16.19 -4.79 2.12
N LEU A 48 -15.26 -5.73 2.22
CA LEU A 48 -13.96 -5.53 2.84
C LEU A 48 -12.85 -5.73 1.80
N TYR A 49 -12.20 -4.65 1.42
CA TYR A 49 -11.03 -4.66 0.55
C TYR A 49 -9.77 -4.84 1.38
N LEU A 50 -8.98 -5.86 1.05
CA LEU A 50 -7.74 -6.24 1.73
C LEU A 50 -6.54 -6.07 0.78
N ASN A 51 -5.36 -5.89 1.35
CA ASN A 51 -4.14 -5.65 0.58
C ASN A 51 -3.51 -6.90 -0.02
N THR A 52 -3.63 -8.06 0.63
CA THR A 52 -2.95 -9.30 0.20
C THR A 52 -3.83 -10.55 0.38
N GLU A 53 -3.55 -11.56 -0.43
CA GLU A 53 -4.16 -12.89 -0.30
C GLU A 53 -3.86 -13.55 1.04
N ARG A 54 -2.65 -13.37 1.57
CA ARG A 54 -2.25 -13.86 2.89
C ARG A 54 -3.16 -13.29 3.99
N MET A 55 -3.39 -11.98 3.94
CA MET A 55 -4.30 -11.32 4.88
C MET A 55 -5.73 -11.81 4.71
N ARG A 56 -6.21 -12.00 3.49
CA ARG A 56 -7.55 -12.53 3.22
C ARG A 56 -7.73 -13.92 3.88
N ARG A 57 -6.78 -14.82 3.69
CA ARG A 57 -6.81 -16.16 4.32
C ARG A 57 -6.82 -16.09 5.84
N ARG A 58 -5.98 -15.22 6.43
CA ARG A 58 -5.94 -15.02 7.89
C ARG A 58 -7.27 -14.50 8.42
N VAL A 59 -7.87 -13.51 7.77
CA VAL A 59 -9.17 -12.94 8.11
C VAL A 59 -10.26 -14.01 8.05
N VAL A 60 -10.29 -14.84 7.00
CA VAL A 60 -11.25 -15.98 6.89
C VAL A 60 -11.08 -16.94 8.07
N ALA A 61 -9.84 -17.35 8.37
CA ALA A 61 -9.56 -18.26 9.48
C ALA A 61 -10.00 -17.69 10.83
N LEU A 62 -9.79 -16.38 11.05
CA LEU A 62 -10.23 -15.70 12.28
C LEU A 62 -11.75 -15.62 12.43
N PHE A 63 -12.48 -15.43 11.33
CA PHE A 63 -13.94 -15.52 11.35
C PHE A 63 -14.40 -16.96 11.65
N GLN A 64 -13.81 -17.95 10.98
CA GLN A 64 -14.14 -19.36 11.19
C GLN A 64 -13.92 -19.82 12.65
N ALA A 65 -12.85 -19.33 13.28
CA ALA A 65 -12.56 -19.62 14.69
C ALA A 65 -13.62 -19.06 15.68
N ARG A 66 -14.44 -18.11 15.23
CA ARG A 66 -15.55 -17.54 16.04
C ARG A 66 -16.86 -18.33 15.95
N GLY A 67 -16.91 -19.38 15.15
CA GLY A 67 -18.09 -20.21 14.95
C GLY A 67 -18.81 -19.92 13.61
N ALA A 68 -19.98 -20.53 13.44
CA ALA A 68 -20.76 -20.39 12.23
C ALA A 68 -21.35 -18.98 12.10
N MET A 69 -20.91 -18.24 11.08
CA MET A 69 -21.41 -16.89 10.77
C MET A 69 -21.28 -16.58 9.27
N LEU A 70 -22.06 -15.63 8.80
CA LEU A 70 -21.89 -15.10 7.46
C LEU A 70 -20.65 -14.20 7.40
N LEU A 71 -19.83 -14.36 6.37
CA LEU A 71 -18.62 -13.58 6.18
C LEU A 71 -18.90 -12.29 5.39
N PRO A 72 -18.11 -11.22 5.58
CA PRO A 72 -18.14 -10.08 4.68
C PRO A 72 -17.67 -10.49 3.27
N ARG A 73 -18.00 -9.68 2.28
CA ARG A 73 -17.50 -9.85 0.91
C ARG A 73 -16.05 -9.44 0.87
N LEU A 74 -15.12 -10.41 0.91
CA LEU A 74 -13.70 -10.17 0.91
C LEU A 74 -13.19 -9.99 -0.53
N ARG A 75 -12.53 -8.88 -0.81
CA ARG A 75 -11.92 -8.55 -2.09
C ARG A 75 -10.48 -8.11 -1.89
N LEU A 76 -9.65 -8.29 -2.91
CA LEU A 76 -8.30 -7.74 -2.92
C LEU A 76 -8.26 -6.43 -3.70
N VAL A 77 -7.57 -5.43 -3.17
CA VAL A 77 -7.37 -4.14 -3.87
C VAL A 77 -6.63 -4.33 -5.20
N THR A 78 -5.82 -5.40 -5.31
CA THR A 78 -5.02 -5.73 -6.50
C THR A 78 -5.79 -6.49 -7.59
N ASP A 79 -6.97 -6.99 -7.30
CA ASP A 79 -7.70 -7.89 -8.21
C ASP A 79 -8.91 -7.23 -8.90
N LEU A 80 -9.15 -5.96 -8.65
CA LEU A 80 -10.30 -5.25 -9.21
C LEU A 80 -10.30 -5.25 -10.75
N GLY A 81 -9.14 -5.16 -11.37
CA GLY A 81 -9.01 -5.25 -12.82
C GLY A 81 -9.37 -6.62 -13.43
N ARG A 82 -9.40 -7.68 -12.59
CA ARG A 82 -9.80 -9.03 -12.97
C ARG A 82 -11.27 -9.31 -12.61
N GLU A 83 -11.70 -8.82 -11.44
CA GLU A 83 -13.03 -9.11 -10.89
C GLU A 83 -14.13 -8.25 -11.52
N LEU A 84 -13.84 -7.01 -11.85
CA LEU A 84 -14.83 -6.12 -12.44
C LEU A 84 -14.98 -6.39 -13.95
N ALA A 85 -16.22 -6.53 -14.38
CA ALA A 85 -16.51 -6.53 -15.80
C ALA A 85 -16.22 -5.16 -16.40
N LEU A 86 -15.35 -5.13 -17.40
CA LEU A 86 -14.99 -3.92 -18.15
C LEU A 86 -15.46 -4.08 -19.59
N PRO A 87 -16.77 -3.85 -19.88
CA PRO A 87 -17.32 -3.96 -21.23
C PRO A 87 -16.55 -3.09 -22.23
N GLY A 88 -16.23 -3.64 -23.39
CA GLY A 88 -15.52 -2.93 -24.44
C GLY A 88 -13.99 -2.89 -24.28
N LEU A 89 -13.44 -3.40 -23.18
CA LEU A 89 -11.99 -3.50 -23.02
C LEU A 89 -11.50 -4.94 -23.23
N PRO A 90 -10.50 -5.17 -24.09
CA PRO A 90 -9.90 -6.48 -24.28
C PRO A 90 -9.22 -6.96 -22.98
N PRO A 91 -9.02 -8.28 -22.80
CA PRO A 91 -8.21 -8.79 -21.71
C PRO A 91 -6.76 -8.27 -21.81
N ALA A 92 -6.10 -8.14 -20.67
CA ALA A 92 -4.69 -7.79 -20.66
C ALA A 92 -3.87 -8.86 -21.40
N PRO A 93 -2.86 -8.48 -22.18
CA PRO A 93 -1.96 -9.44 -22.81
C PRO A 93 -1.22 -10.25 -21.74
N PRO A 94 -0.93 -11.55 -21.99
CA PRO A 94 -0.09 -12.35 -21.11
C PRO A 94 1.27 -11.69 -20.88
N ALA A 95 1.82 -11.81 -19.65
CA ALA A 95 3.08 -11.15 -19.27
C ALA A 95 4.24 -11.53 -20.22
N LEU A 96 4.33 -12.80 -20.63
CA LEU A 96 5.37 -13.23 -21.58
C LEU A 96 5.24 -12.54 -22.95
N ARG A 97 4.01 -12.41 -23.46
CA ARG A 97 3.77 -11.71 -24.73
C ARG A 97 4.22 -10.25 -24.64
N ARG A 98 3.84 -9.58 -23.55
CA ARG A 98 4.24 -8.18 -23.29
C ARG A 98 5.78 -8.06 -23.21
N LYS A 99 6.45 -8.96 -22.49
CA LYS A 99 7.91 -8.99 -22.41
C LYS A 99 8.57 -9.14 -23.78
N LEU A 100 8.05 -10.04 -24.64
CA LEU A 100 8.56 -10.23 -25.99
C LEU A 100 8.29 -9.02 -26.91
N GLU A 101 7.16 -8.35 -26.75
CA GLU A 101 6.85 -7.10 -27.48
C GLU A 101 7.83 -5.98 -27.07
N LEU A 102 8.09 -5.81 -25.76
CA LEU A 102 9.09 -4.85 -25.28
C LEU A 102 10.51 -5.21 -25.76
N ALA A 103 10.89 -6.49 -25.69
CA ALA A 103 12.19 -6.94 -26.20
C ALA A 103 12.40 -6.58 -27.68
N ARG A 104 11.38 -6.75 -28.52
CA ARG A 104 11.46 -6.34 -29.95
C ARG A 104 11.65 -4.83 -30.12
N LEU A 105 10.98 -4.02 -29.33
CA LEU A 105 11.14 -2.56 -29.37
C LEU A 105 12.56 -2.15 -28.95
N ILE A 106 13.07 -2.78 -27.88
CA ILE A 106 14.43 -2.54 -27.38
C ILE A 106 15.49 -3.02 -28.40
N GLU A 107 15.28 -4.18 -29.02
CA GLU A 107 16.17 -4.70 -30.06
C GLU A 107 16.28 -3.72 -31.24
N ALA A 108 15.14 -3.20 -31.73
CA ALA A 108 15.11 -2.21 -32.78
C ALA A 108 15.79 -0.89 -32.38
N LEU A 109 15.74 -0.50 -31.11
CA LEU A 109 16.47 0.66 -30.59
C LEU A 109 17.99 0.39 -30.57
N ILE A 110 18.43 -0.75 -30.06
CA ILE A 110 19.86 -1.15 -30.01
C ILE A 110 20.43 -1.29 -31.41
N ASP A 111 19.70 -1.83 -32.38
CA ASP A 111 20.15 -1.95 -33.76
C ASP A 111 20.34 -0.57 -34.43
N ARG A 112 19.55 0.43 -34.04
CA ARG A 112 19.68 1.81 -34.50
C ARG A 112 20.82 2.57 -33.78
N ASP A 113 20.97 2.32 -32.48
CA ASP A 113 21.98 2.97 -31.64
C ASP A 113 22.60 1.92 -30.68
N PRO A 114 23.69 1.24 -31.12
CA PRO A 114 24.38 0.25 -30.29
C PRO A 114 25.03 0.80 -29.00
N THR A 115 25.10 2.12 -28.85
CA THR A 115 25.66 2.74 -27.64
C THR A 115 24.69 2.72 -26.45
N VAL A 116 23.40 2.49 -26.70
CA VAL A 116 22.36 2.46 -25.68
C VAL A 116 22.56 1.28 -24.71
N ALA A 117 22.79 0.07 -25.24
CA ALA A 117 23.03 -1.12 -24.44
C ALA A 117 23.60 -2.29 -25.29
N PRO A 118 24.29 -3.26 -24.67
CA PRO A 118 24.69 -4.49 -25.35
C PRO A 118 23.46 -5.39 -25.60
N LYS A 119 23.46 -6.14 -26.73
CA LYS A 119 22.36 -7.08 -27.05
C LYS A 119 22.15 -8.17 -25.98
N THR A 120 23.18 -8.51 -25.23
CA THR A 120 23.09 -9.48 -24.12
C THR A 120 22.18 -9.05 -22.99
N ALA A 121 21.95 -7.74 -22.82
CA ALA A 121 21.07 -7.17 -21.79
C ALA A 121 19.60 -7.06 -22.23
N LEU A 122 19.23 -7.52 -23.43
CA LEU A 122 17.92 -7.30 -24.05
C LEU A 122 16.73 -7.70 -23.14
N PHE A 123 16.78 -8.90 -22.58
CA PHE A 123 15.67 -9.42 -21.77
C PHE A 123 15.62 -8.80 -20.36
N ASP A 124 16.77 -8.44 -19.79
CA ASP A 124 16.85 -7.75 -18.49
C ASP A 124 16.31 -6.33 -18.63
N LEU A 125 16.62 -5.66 -19.73
CA LEU A 125 16.07 -4.35 -20.06
C LEU A 125 14.56 -4.41 -20.32
N ALA A 126 14.07 -5.49 -20.96
CA ALA A 126 12.64 -5.66 -21.17
C ALA A 126 11.88 -5.87 -19.85
N ASP A 127 12.44 -6.59 -18.88
CA ASP A 127 11.86 -6.76 -17.55
C ASP A 127 11.87 -5.43 -16.76
N SER A 128 13.00 -4.72 -16.79
CA SER A 128 13.12 -3.42 -16.12
C SER A 128 12.14 -2.40 -16.72
N LEU A 129 12.02 -2.36 -18.04
CA LEU A 129 11.07 -1.48 -18.71
C LEU A 129 9.62 -1.86 -18.42
N ALA A 130 9.29 -3.16 -18.38
CA ALA A 130 7.95 -3.62 -18.00
C ALA A 130 7.59 -3.15 -16.59
N THR A 131 8.51 -3.27 -15.62
CA THR A 131 8.33 -2.80 -14.25
C THR A 131 8.08 -1.29 -14.19
N LEU A 132 8.91 -0.50 -14.90
CA LEU A 132 8.73 0.95 -14.98
C LEU A 132 7.38 1.34 -15.57
N LEU A 133 6.95 0.66 -16.65
CA LEU A 133 5.63 0.92 -17.26
C LEU A 133 4.48 0.57 -16.32
N ASP A 134 4.60 -0.49 -15.51
CA ASP A 134 3.61 -0.85 -14.51
C ASP A 134 3.51 0.23 -13.42
N GLU A 135 4.65 0.74 -12.95
CA GLU A 135 4.69 1.86 -12.00
C GLU A 135 4.07 3.12 -12.59
N MET A 136 4.47 3.53 -13.80
CA MET A 136 3.91 4.69 -14.47
C MET A 136 2.39 4.60 -14.62
N ARG A 137 1.87 3.43 -15.01
CA ARG A 137 0.41 3.23 -15.16
C ARG A 137 -0.30 3.22 -13.82
N GLY A 138 0.29 2.59 -12.81
CA GLY A 138 -0.23 2.60 -11.44
C GLY A 138 -0.34 4.01 -10.85
N GLU A 139 0.66 4.86 -11.10
CA GLU A 139 0.70 6.26 -10.67
C GLU A 139 -0.02 7.22 -11.63
N GLY A 140 -0.36 6.77 -12.85
CA GLY A 140 -1.00 7.60 -13.87
C GLY A 140 -0.06 8.57 -14.57
N VAL A 141 1.23 8.30 -14.52
CA VAL A 141 2.26 9.10 -15.17
C VAL A 141 2.31 8.76 -16.67
N GLN A 142 2.23 9.77 -17.51
CA GLN A 142 2.35 9.62 -18.96
C GLN A 142 3.83 9.69 -19.39
N PRO A 143 4.22 8.99 -20.48
CA PRO A 143 5.61 8.99 -20.97
C PRO A 143 6.16 10.41 -21.25
N GLU A 144 5.29 11.33 -21.65
CA GLU A 144 5.64 12.71 -21.97
C GLU A 144 6.17 13.46 -20.75
N VAL A 145 5.68 13.13 -19.54
CA VAL A 145 6.16 13.73 -18.28
C VAL A 145 7.63 13.41 -18.07
N ILE A 146 8.01 12.12 -18.24
CA ILE A 146 9.41 11.68 -18.10
C ILE A 146 10.27 12.25 -19.22
N ALA A 147 9.77 12.24 -20.47
CA ALA A 147 10.48 12.78 -21.60
C ALA A 147 10.74 14.30 -21.48
N GLY A 148 9.84 15.01 -20.79
CA GLY A 148 9.91 16.46 -20.54
C GLY A 148 10.78 16.87 -19.36
N LEU A 149 11.31 15.94 -18.54
CA LEU A 149 12.18 16.28 -17.43
C LEU A 149 13.45 16.98 -17.93
N ASP A 150 13.80 18.10 -17.31
CA ASP A 150 15.09 18.78 -17.53
C ASP A 150 16.19 17.97 -16.85
N ILE A 151 17.11 17.48 -17.67
CA ILE A 151 18.21 16.61 -17.25
C ILE A 151 19.56 17.16 -17.67
N SER A 152 19.66 18.48 -17.92
CA SER A 152 20.87 19.15 -18.40
C SER A 152 22.10 18.85 -17.56
N ASP A 153 21.94 18.59 -16.26
CA ASP A 153 23.02 18.31 -15.30
C ASP A 153 23.25 16.81 -15.05
N HIS A 154 22.53 15.90 -15.75
CA HIS A 154 22.56 14.46 -15.44
C HIS A 154 23.04 13.61 -16.63
N SER A 155 23.80 12.59 -16.30
CA SER A 155 24.62 11.71 -17.11
C SER A 155 23.92 10.96 -18.26
N ALA A 156 24.75 10.21 -19.03
CA ALA A 156 24.36 9.24 -20.09
C ALA A 156 23.22 8.27 -19.70
N HIS A 157 22.96 8.02 -18.39
CA HIS A 157 21.85 7.21 -17.90
C HIS A 157 20.50 7.79 -18.30
N TRP A 158 20.28 9.10 -18.12
CA TRP A 158 19.02 9.76 -18.47
C TRP A 158 18.77 9.86 -19.98
N ALA A 159 19.83 10.02 -20.78
CA ALA A 159 19.71 9.97 -22.23
C ALA A 159 19.16 8.61 -22.69
N ARG A 160 19.62 7.52 -22.08
CA ARG A 160 19.11 6.15 -22.30
C ARG A 160 17.65 6.02 -21.86
N THR A 161 17.29 6.52 -20.69
CA THR A 161 15.91 6.49 -20.20
C THR A 161 14.97 7.21 -21.16
N LYS A 162 15.34 8.40 -21.66
CA LYS A 162 14.55 9.11 -22.69
C LYS A 162 14.41 8.31 -23.98
N ALA A 163 15.48 7.66 -24.44
CA ALA A 163 15.41 6.80 -25.64
C ALA A 163 14.41 5.64 -25.42
N PHE A 164 14.43 4.99 -24.26
CA PHE A 164 13.45 3.95 -23.92
C PHE A 164 12.02 4.51 -23.83
N MET A 165 11.81 5.69 -23.24
CA MET A 165 10.48 6.30 -23.18
C MET A 165 9.92 6.60 -24.56
N SER A 166 10.75 7.00 -25.52
CA SER A 166 10.30 7.30 -26.89
C SER A 166 9.75 6.06 -27.61
N ILE A 167 10.29 4.87 -27.37
CA ILE A 167 9.82 3.63 -28.02
C ILE A 167 8.55 3.06 -27.40
N VAL A 168 8.24 3.41 -26.14
CA VAL A 168 7.04 2.92 -25.44
C VAL A 168 5.87 3.89 -25.46
N ALA A 169 6.07 5.14 -25.88
CA ALA A 169 4.99 6.13 -26.01
C ALA A 169 3.75 5.60 -26.76
N PRO A 170 3.89 4.83 -27.88
CA PRO A 170 2.73 4.27 -28.58
C PRO A 170 1.89 3.31 -27.73
N LEU A 171 2.46 2.67 -26.69
CA LEU A 171 1.73 1.78 -25.80
C LEU A 171 0.78 2.53 -24.84
N PHE A 172 0.96 3.84 -24.70
CA PHE A 172 0.09 4.75 -23.94
C PHE A 172 -0.92 5.49 -24.81
N ALA A 173 -0.85 5.32 -26.12
CA ALA A 173 -1.77 5.98 -27.04
C ALA A 173 -3.22 5.58 -26.77
N THR A 174 -4.15 6.51 -27.03
CA THR A 174 -5.59 6.27 -26.93
C THR A 174 -6.00 5.08 -27.79
N GLY A 175 -6.66 4.09 -27.20
CA GLY A 175 -7.09 2.86 -27.88
C GLY A 175 -6.09 1.70 -27.84
N ALA A 176 -4.87 1.89 -27.29
CA ALA A 176 -3.97 0.76 -27.04
C ALA A 176 -4.59 -0.18 -25.99
N PRO A 177 -4.49 -1.52 -26.17
CA PRO A 177 -5.00 -2.48 -25.20
C PRO A 177 -4.28 -2.27 -23.85
N PRO A 178 -5.03 -2.11 -22.75
CA PRO A 178 -4.41 -1.93 -21.43
C PRO A 178 -3.75 -3.23 -20.97
N ASP A 179 -2.59 -3.12 -20.36
CA ASP A 179 -1.98 -4.22 -19.61
C ASP A 179 -2.72 -4.47 -18.27
N ALA A 180 -2.17 -5.32 -17.41
CA ALA A 180 -2.82 -5.68 -16.15
C ALA A 180 -3.00 -4.47 -15.22
N GLU A 181 -1.98 -3.60 -15.07
CA GLU A 181 -2.02 -2.40 -14.25
C GLU A 181 -2.96 -1.34 -14.86
N GLY A 182 -2.93 -1.14 -16.16
CA GLY A 182 -3.87 -0.26 -16.86
C GLY A 182 -5.33 -0.71 -16.71
N ARG A 183 -5.60 -2.02 -16.76
CA ARG A 183 -6.94 -2.55 -16.47
C ARG A 183 -7.34 -2.33 -15.01
N GLN A 184 -6.42 -2.56 -14.08
CA GLN A 184 -6.64 -2.30 -12.65
C GLN A 184 -7.03 -0.84 -12.43
N ARG A 185 -6.31 0.09 -13.04
CA ARG A 185 -6.61 1.52 -12.96
C ARG A 185 -7.97 1.85 -13.55
N LEU A 186 -8.27 1.38 -14.75
CA LEU A 186 -9.57 1.61 -15.41
C LEU A 186 -10.74 1.01 -14.61
N ALA A 187 -10.53 -0.13 -13.96
CA ALA A 187 -11.52 -0.75 -13.09
C ALA A 187 -11.81 0.13 -11.86
N VAL A 188 -10.77 0.65 -11.21
CA VAL A 188 -10.91 1.55 -10.06
C VAL A 188 -11.59 2.86 -10.49
N GLU A 189 -11.15 3.49 -11.58
CA GLU A 189 -11.75 4.73 -12.10
C GLU A 189 -13.23 4.56 -12.46
N ARG A 190 -13.59 3.40 -13.03
CA ARG A 190 -14.99 3.07 -13.29
C ARG A 190 -15.76 2.91 -12.00
N GLN A 191 -15.24 2.14 -11.05
CA GLN A 191 -15.88 1.93 -9.75
C GLN A 191 -16.11 3.26 -9.02
N MET A 192 -15.14 4.18 -9.09
CA MET A 192 -15.27 5.53 -8.52
C MET A 192 -16.42 6.31 -9.17
N ARG A 193 -16.51 6.27 -10.51
CA ARG A 193 -17.63 6.93 -11.22
C ARG A 193 -18.97 6.32 -10.86
N ASP A 194 -19.06 4.99 -10.79
CA ASP A 194 -20.29 4.28 -10.44
C ASP A 194 -20.73 4.63 -9.00
N TRP A 195 -19.79 4.71 -8.06
CA TRP A 195 -20.06 5.12 -6.68
C TRP A 195 -20.41 6.61 -6.53
N HIS A 196 -19.83 7.45 -7.39
CA HIS A 196 -20.23 8.87 -7.42
C HIS A 196 -21.68 9.05 -7.90
N ALA A 197 -22.07 8.28 -8.91
CA ALA A 197 -23.44 8.33 -9.47
C ALA A 197 -24.46 7.66 -8.54
N ALA A 198 -24.10 6.52 -7.91
CA ALA A 198 -24.97 5.74 -7.04
C ALA A 198 -24.16 5.17 -5.87
N PRO A 199 -23.99 5.91 -4.77
CA PRO A 199 -23.24 5.45 -3.61
C PRO A 199 -23.87 4.19 -3.00
N PRO A 200 -23.08 3.16 -2.65
CA PRO A 200 -23.62 1.98 -1.98
C PRO A 200 -24.16 2.34 -0.59
N ALA A 201 -25.33 1.79 -0.27
CA ALA A 201 -25.91 1.92 1.06
C ALA A 201 -25.24 0.99 2.09
N ASP A 202 -24.65 -0.10 1.62
CA ASP A 202 -23.94 -1.09 2.43
C ASP A 202 -22.52 -0.63 2.78
N PRO A 203 -21.95 -1.05 3.93
CA PRO A 203 -20.61 -0.64 4.34
C PRO A 203 -19.51 -1.13 3.39
N VAL A 204 -18.56 -0.24 3.09
CA VAL A 204 -17.36 -0.52 2.30
C VAL A 204 -16.13 -0.09 3.09
N ILE A 205 -15.22 -1.02 3.33
CA ILE A 205 -14.03 -0.78 4.14
C ILE A 205 -12.79 -1.17 3.32
N VAL A 206 -11.76 -0.31 3.31
CA VAL A 206 -10.41 -0.68 2.86
C VAL A 206 -9.53 -0.84 4.07
N ALA A 207 -8.93 -2.03 4.23
CA ALA A 207 -8.13 -2.36 5.40
C ALA A 207 -6.74 -2.93 5.03
N GLY A 208 -5.71 -2.49 5.76
CA GLY A 208 -4.35 -2.98 5.63
C GLY A 208 -3.56 -2.43 4.44
N SER A 209 -4.10 -1.43 3.73
CA SER A 209 -3.38 -0.77 2.64
C SER A 209 -2.77 0.55 3.11
N THR A 210 -1.58 0.87 2.57
CA THR A 210 -0.88 2.14 2.80
C THR A 210 -1.15 3.18 1.72
N GLY A 211 -1.85 2.82 0.64
CA GLY A 211 -2.04 3.72 -0.50
C GLY A 211 -0.76 4.00 -1.30
N SER A 212 0.22 3.09 -1.25
CA SER A 212 1.53 3.27 -1.86
C SER A 212 1.50 3.42 -3.39
N ARG A 213 0.46 2.94 -4.07
CA ARG A 213 0.24 3.11 -5.51
C ARG A 213 -0.93 4.05 -5.76
N GLY A 214 -0.82 4.93 -6.76
CA GLY A 214 -1.84 5.93 -7.09
C GLY A 214 -3.23 5.34 -7.34
N THR A 215 -3.32 4.19 -8.03
CA THR A 215 -4.59 3.48 -8.22
C THR A 215 -5.22 3.03 -6.88
N THR A 216 -4.41 2.52 -5.94
CA THR A 216 -4.89 2.11 -4.62
C THR A 216 -5.28 3.33 -3.78
N LEU A 217 -4.50 4.40 -3.83
CA LEU A 217 -4.83 5.67 -3.18
C LEU A 217 -6.18 6.19 -3.68
N GLY A 218 -6.39 6.22 -5.00
CA GLY A 218 -7.67 6.62 -5.59
C GLY A 218 -8.86 5.82 -5.06
N LEU A 219 -8.73 4.48 -4.96
CA LEU A 219 -9.75 3.63 -4.36
C LEU A 219 -10.00 3.98 -2.88
N MET A 220 -8.93 4.18 -2.10
CA MET A 220 -9.04 4.55 -0.69
C MET A 220 -9.79 5.87 -0.52
N LEU A 221 -9.42 6.90 -1.28
CA LEU A 221 -10.10 8.20 -1.24
C LEU A 221 -11.58 8.09 -1.62
N ALA A 222 -11.89 7.32 -2.66
CA ALA A 222 -13.28 7.09 -3.06
C ALA A 222 -14.09 6.40 -1.95
N VAL A 223 -13.53 5.36 -1.31
CA VAL A 223 -14.18 4.67 -0.18
C VAL A 223 -14.35 5.59 1.02
N ALA A 224 -13.35 6.41 1.36
CA ALA A 224 -13.44 7.36 2.47
C ALA A 224 -14.60 8.37 2.29
N GLY A 225 -14.91 8.74 1.05
CA GLY A 225 -16.02 9.63 0.69
C GLY A 225 -17.42 8.97 0.68
N LEU A 226 -17.52 7.64 0.81
CA LEU A 226 -18.83 6.97 0.80
C LEU A 226 -19.62 7.20 2.09
N PRO A 227 -20.98 7.22 2.02
CA PRO A 227 -21.83 7.38 3.21
C PRO A 227 -21.56 6.34 4.30
N GLN A 228 -21.23 5.10 3.92
CA GLN A 228 -20.86 4.01 4.81
C GLN A 228 -19.43 3.49 4.48
N GLY A 229 -18.53 4.40 4.10
CA GLY A 229 -17.13 4.11 3.83
C GLY A 229 -16.22 4.28 5.04
N ALA A 230 -15.14 3.49 5.12
CA ALA A 230 -14.07 3.69 6.09
C ALA A 230 -12.73 3.13 5.60
N LEU A 231 -11.65 3.73 6.09
CA LEU A 231 -10.28 3.21 5.96
C LEU A 231 -9.83 2.66 7.29
N VAL A 232 -9.05 1.57 7.27
CA VAL A 232 -8.37 1.03 8.45
C VAL A 232 -6.90 0.85 8.12
N LEU A 233 -6.06 1.75 8.61
CA LEU A 233 -4.64 1.82 8.30
C LEU A 233 -3.82 0.91 9.22
N PRO A 234 -2.81 0.19 8.69
CA PRO A 234 -1.95 -0.66 9.50
C PRO A 234 -0.73 0.12 10.01
N GLY A 235 -0.35 -0.06 11.27
CA GLY A 235 0.92 0.47 11.80
C GLY A 235 1.00 1.99 11.82
N PHE A 236 -0.10 2.67 12.16
CA PHE A 236 -0.12 4.13 12.29
C PHE A 236 0.56 4.58 13.58
N ASP A 237 1.41 5.58 13.48
CA ASP A 237 2.14 6.11 14.62
C ASP A 237 1.31 7.14 15.40
N PHE A 238 0.62 6.69 16.42
CA PHE A 238 -0.16 7.55 17.33
C PHE A 238 0.70 8.37 18.31
N TRP A 239 2.01 8.11 18.37
CA TRP A 239 2.95 8.83 19.27
C TRP A 239 3.64 10.00 18.57
N MET A 240 3.60 10.05 17.26
CA MET A 240 4.09 11.20 16.51
C MET A 240 3.16 12.40 16.76
N SER A 241 3.73 13.58 16.99
CA SER A 241 2.92 14.78 17.12
C SER A 241 2.30 15.17 15.77
N ALA A 242 1.14 15.84 15.79
CA ALA A 242 0.51 16.34 14.57
C ALA A 242 1.45 17.29 13.79
N ARG A 243 2.30 18.04 14.49
CA ARG A 243 3.31 18.92 13.89
C ARG A 243 4.38 18.12 13.16
N ASP A 244 5.02 17.14 13.83
CA ASP A 244 6.08 16.33 13.22
C ASP A 244 5.53 15.47 12.06
N PHE A 245 4.25 15.08 12.15
CA PHE A 245 3.57 14.39 11.06
C PHE A 245 3.34 15.31 9.84
N ALA A 246 3.04 16.59 10.06
CA ALA A 246 2.90 17.58 8.99
C ALA A 246 4.22 17.85 8.27
N ASP A 247 5.37 17.72 8.95
CA ASP A 247 6.69 17.87 8.34
C ASP A 247 7.05 16.75 7.35
N LEU A 248 6.20 15.71 7.22
CA LEU A 248 6.30 14.69 6.17
C LEU A 248 5.78 15.16 4.80
N ASP A 249 5.31 16.37 4.65
CA ASP A 249 4.72 16.88 3.39
C ASP A 249 5.73 16.93 2.23
N ASP A 250 6.99 17.24 2.52
CA ASP A 250 8.05 17.29 1.52
C ASP A 250 8.53 15.88 1.13
N PRO A 251 8.28 15.43 -0.13
CA PRO A 251 8.73 14.11 -0.59
C PRO A 251 10.25 13.91 -0.53
N LEU A 252 11.04 14.98 -0.67
CA LEU A 252 12.51 14.90 -0.67
C LEU A 252 13.08 14.49 0.69
N THR A 253 12.36 14.80 1.77
CA THR A 253 12.79 14.52 3.14
C THR A 253 11.91 13.52 3.87
N GLY A 254 10.68 13.31 3.39
CA GLY A 254 9.66 12.49 4.05
C GLY A 254 9.37 11.14 3.39
N GLU A 255 9.71 10.94 2.09
CA GLU A 255 9.24 9.76 1.35
C GLU A 255 9.70 8.41 1.94
N ASP A 256 10.90 8.36 2.51
CA ASP A 256 11.45 7.17 3.14
C ASP A 256 10.83 6.87 4.52
N HIS A 257 10.11 7.83 5.10
CA HIS A 257 9.49 7.64 6.40
C HIS A 257 8.28 6.72 6.30
N PRO A 258 8.10 5.71 7.22
CA PRO A 258 6.99 4.76 7.16
C PRO A 258 5.59 5.40 7.18
N GLN A 259 5.45 6.59 7.79
CA GLN A 259 4.18 7.31 7.90
C GLN A 259 3.89 8.23 6.71
N PHE A 260 4.84 8.44 5.80
CA PHE A 260 4.67 9.34 4.64
C PHE A 260 3.44 8.99 3.78
N ARG A 261 3.22 7.69 3.54
CA ARG A 261 2.07 7.25 2.74
C ARG A 261 0.75 7.57 3.42
N PHE A 262 0.68 7.49 4.75
CA PHE A 262 -0.51 7.87 5.52
C PHE A 262 -0.70 9.39 5.52
N HIS A 263 0.39 10.16 5.58
CA HIS A 263 0.34 11.61 5.41
C HIS A 263 -0.32 11.98 4.07
N ARG A 264 0.11 11.36 2.96
CA ARG A 264 -0.51 11.59 1.64
C ARG A 264 -2.01 11.25 1.61
N VAL A 265 -2.42 10.14 2.23
CA VAL A 265 -3.85 9.78 2.32
C VAL A 265 -4.65 10.82 3.10
N LEU A 266 -4.13 11.25 4.25
CA LEU A 266 -4.82 12.22 5.12
C LEU A 266 -4.88 13.60 4.48
N SER A 267 -3.77 14.09 3.91
CA SER A 267 -3.73 15.36 3.17
C SER A 267 -4.73 15.39 2.02
N ALA A 268 -4.83 14.29 1.25
CA ALA A 268 -5.80 14.20 0.16
C ALA A 268 -7.27 14.16 0.63
N LEU A 269 -7.52 13.86 1.91
CA LEU A 269 -8.84 13.90 2.56
C LEU A 269 -9.07 15.18 3.36
N ASP A 270 -8.14 16.12 3.35
CA ASP A 270 -8.14 17.32 4.20
C ASP A 270 -8.27 16.99 5.71
N LEU A 271 -7.54 15.96 6.14
CA LEU A 271 -7.50 15.48 7.51
C LEU A 271 -6.09 15.60 8.12
N GLY A 272 -6.04 15.99 9.39
CA GLY A 272 -4.82 15.95 10.18
C GLY A 272 -4.59 14.60 10.87
N HIS A 273 -3.39 14.44 11.46
CA HIS A 273 -3.01 13.26 12.25
C HIS A 273 -4.05 12.89 13.33
N ASP A 274 -4.55 13.89 14.05
CA ASP A 274 -5.47 13.70 15.18
C ASP A 274 -6.90 13.28 14.76
N ALA A 275 -7.22 13.34 13.47
CA ALA A 275 -8.47 12.83 12.93
C ALA A 275 -8.51 11.30 12.82
N VAL A 276 -7.34 10.64 12.91
CA VAL A 276 -7.24 9.19 12.84
C VAL A 276 -7.62 8.57 14.18
N ARG A 277 -8.60 7.68 14.14
CA ARG A 277 -9.13 7.02 15.35
C ARG A 277 -8.62 5.59 15.46
N ASN A 278 -8.47 5.09 16.69
CA ASN A 278 -8.18 3.68 16.89
C ASN A 278 -9.38 2.83 16.42
N TRP A 279 -9.10 1.78 15.63
CA TRP A 279 -10.14 0.85 15.16
C TRP A 279 -10.73 0.02 16.28
N GLY A 280 -9.93 -0.36 17.27
CA GLY A 280 -10.30 -1.15 18.43
C GLY A 280 -9.09 -1.88 19.03
N GLY A 281 -9.29 -2.43 20.23
CA GLY A 281 -8.24 -3.08 21.01
C GLY A 281 -7.57 -2.15 22.03
N ASP A 282 -6.90 -2.76 23.01
CA ASP A 282 -6.35 -2.05 24.18
C ASP A 282 -4.99 -1.37 23.91
N GLY A 283 -4.68 -1.05 22.66
CA GLY A 283 -3.46 -0.35 22.30
C GLY A 283 -2.37 -1.25 21.69
N ALA A 284 -1.16 -0.74 21.66
CA ALA A 284 0.00 -1.44 21.11
C ALA A 284 0.48 -2.54 22.07
N PRO A 285 0.93 -3.71 21.57
CA PRO A 285 1.53 -4.76 22.39
C PRO A 285 2.77 -4.31 23.17
N ALA A 286 3.55 -3.37 22.60
CA ALA A 286 4.76 -2.83 23.20
C ALA A 286 4.78 -1.29 23.11
N PRO A 287 3.98 -0.57 23.92
CA PRO A 287 3.83 0.88 23.79
C PRO A 287 5.12 1.67 24.03
N LEU A 288 5.99 1.22 24.96
CA LEU A 288 7.29 1.86 25.20
C LEU A 288 8.22 1.73 23.99
N ARG A 289 8.24 0.55 23.36
CA ARG A 289 8.98 0.33 22.10
C ARG A 289 8.45 1.22 20.98
N ASN A 290 7.13 1.33 20.83
CA ASN A 290 6.54 2.18 19.82
C ASN A 290 6.91 3.65 20.02
N ARG A 291 6.95 4.16 21.26
CA ARG A 291 7.43 5.50 21.56
C ARG A 291 8.90 5.67 21.19
N LEU A 292 9.76 4.71 21.53
CA LEU A 292 11.17 4.72 21.18
C LEU A 292 11.36 4.77 19.65
N ILE A 293 10.69 3.88 18.91
CA ILE A 293 10.80 3.79 17.45
C ILE A 293 10.21 5.04 16.79
N SER A 294 9.07 5.54 17.28
CA SER A 294 8.47 6.79 16.81
C SER A 294 9.46 7.94 16.91
N LEU A 295 10.15 8.09 18.05
CA LEU A 295 11.14 9.13 18.21
C LEU A 295 12.39 8.88 17.36
N ALA A 296 12.88 7.64 17.30
CA ALA A 296 14.08 7.28 16.51
C ALA A 296 13.92 7.54 15.01
N LEU A 297 12.69 7.40 14.50
CA LEU A 297 12.34 7.61 13.08
C LEU A 297 11.86 9.04 12.77
N ARG A 298 12.05 10.02 13.65
CA ARG A 298 11.65 11.40 13.34
C ARG A 298 12.25 11.87 12.00
N PRO A 299 11.46 12.57 11.15
CA PRO A 299 11.95 13.08 9.87
C PRO A 299 13.18 13.97 10.03
N ALA A 300 14.03 14.00 9.01
CA ALA A 300 15.29 14.77 9.04
C ALA A 300 15.15 16.23 9.51
N PRO A 301 14.09 16.99 9.14
CA PRO A 301 13.95 18.38 9.59
C PRO A 301 13.72 18.55 11.10
N VAL A 302 13.31 17.49 11.83
CA VAL A 302 12.92 17.56 13.26
C VAL A 302 13.71 16.59 14.15
N THR A 303 14.91 16.21 13.76
CA THR A 303 15.80 15.32 14.56
C THR A 303 16.28 15.93 15.87
N ASP A 304 16.19 17.26 16.06
CA ASP A 304 16.36 17.95 17.35
C ASP A 304 15.44 17.40 18.45
N ARG A 305 14.32 16.78 18.08
CA ARG A 305 13.41 16.07 18.99
C ARG A 305 14.11 14.93 19.75
N TRP A 306 15.11 14.29 19.18
CA TRP A 306 15.87 13.25 19.86
C TRP A 306 16.50 13.76 21.18
N ILE A 307 17.02 14.99 21.17
CA ILE A 307 17.61 15.62 22.35
C ILE A 307 16.52 16.10 23.32
N ALA A 308 15.43 16.67 22.78
CA ALA A 308 14.37 17.26 23.59
C ALA A 308 13.48 16.20 24.26
N GLU A 309 13.10 15.14 23.55
CA GLU A 309 12.11 14.14 23.98
C GLU A 309 12.76 12.84 24.49
N GLY A 310 14.01 12.53 24.08
CA GLY A 310 14.73 11.33 24.48
C GLY A 310 14.78 11.08 25.99
N PRO A 311 15.11 12.10 26.82
CA PRO A 311 15.07 11.94 28.28
C PRO A 311 13.71 11.54 28.85
N GLY A 312 12.61 11.85 28.13
CA GLY A 312 11.25 11.51 28.51
C GLY A 312 10.80 10.08 28.16
N LEU A 313 11.62 9.29 27.47
CA LEU A 313 11.27 7.90 27.09
C LEU A 313 11.25 6.95 28.30
N GLY A 314 11.92 7.27 29.38
CA GLY A 314 11.98 6.43 30.58
C GLY A 314 12.98 5.28 30.44
N ASP A 315 12.60 4.09 30.90
CA ASP A 315 13.47 2.91 30.90
C ASP A 315 13.61 2.31 29.50
N LEU A 316 14.77 2.56 28.87
CA LEU A 316 15.09 2.03 27.55
C LEU A 316 15.26 0.50 27.56
N GLY A 317 15.65 -0.10 28.69
CA GLY A 317 15.74 -1.55 28.85
C GLY A 317 14.39 -2.23 28.59
N MET A 318 13.31 -1.70 29.16
CA MET A 318 11.96 -2.19 28.90
C MET A 318 11.49 -1.94 27.45
N ALA A 319 11.87 -0.81 26.87
CA ALA A 319 11.53 -0.50 25.47
C ALA A 319 12.23 -1.43 24.46
N THR A 320 13.43 -1.88 24.79
CA THR A 320 14.27 -2.74 23.95
C THR A 320 14.25 -4.21 24.31
N GLU A 321 13.45 -4.61 25.29
CA GLU A 321 13.33 -6.01 25.71
C GLU A 321 12.99 -6.92 24.52
N GLY A 322 13.76 -8.00 24.32
CA GLY A 322 13.60 -8.92 23.20
C GLY A 322 14.06 -8.37 21.83
N MET A 323 14.66 -7.17 21.75
CA MET A 323 15.35 -6.72 20.55
C MET A 323 16.74 -7.34 20.48
N ALA A 324 17.14 -7.76 19.27
CA ALA A 324 18.48 -8.27 18.99
C ALA A 324 19.08 -7.53 17.79
N LEU A 325 20.38 -7.21 17.89
CA LEU A 325 21.17 -6.69 16.80
C LEU A 325 22.15 -7.77 16.34
N ILE A 326 22.14 -8.11 15.06
CA ILE A 326 23.04 -9.08 14.45
C ILE A 326 23.85 -8.34 13.37
N GLU A 327 25.14 -8.16 13.64
CA GLU A 327 26.08 -7.61 12.65
C GLU A 327 26.66 -8.74 11.80
N ALA A 328 26.28 -8.80 10.54
CA ALA A 328 26.75 -9.82 9.62
C ALA A 328 27.92 -9.30 8.76
N PRO A 329 29.01 -10.08 8.58
CA PRO A 329 30.19 -9.65 7.83
C PRO A 329 29.99 -9.59 6.31
N SER A 330 28.86 -10.09 5.80
CA SER A 330 28.54 -10.07 4.38
C SER A 330 27.04 -10.26 4.15
N PRO A 331 26.49 -9.83 2.98
CA PRO A 331 25.07 -10.06 2.63
C PRO A 331 24.68 -11.55 2.66
N ARG A 332 25.61 -12.45 2.34
CA ARG A 332 25.36 -13.90 2.43
C ARG A 332 25.20 -14.37 3.87
N ALA A 333 26.03 -13.88 4.78
CA ALA A 333 25.93 -14.20 6.21
C ALA A 333 24.65 -13.62 6.82
N GLU A 334 24.25 -12.42 6.43
CA GLU A 334 22.98 -11.81 6.80
C GLU A 334 21.79 -12.68 6.36
N ALA A 335 21.73 -13.07 5.08
CA ALA A 335 20.68 -13.93 4.56
C ALA A 335 20.63 -15.29 5.28
N GLN A 336 21.80 -15.86 5.65
CA GLN A 336 21.87 -17.11 6.43
C GLN A 336 21.32 -16.91 7.85
N ALA A 337 21.67 -15.83 8.53
CA ALA A 337 21.15 -15.52 9.86
C ALA A 337 19.64 -15.37 9.85
N ILE A 338 19.09 -14.61 8.90
CA ILE A 338 17.65 -14.45 8.71
C ILE A 338 16.98 -15.80 8.46
N ALA A 339 17.55 -16.64 7.58
CA ALA A 339 16.98 -17.96 7.26
C ALA A 339 16.95 -18.89 8.50
N LEU A 340 17.97 -18.85 9.35
CA LEU A 340 18.02 -19.63 10.60
C LEU A 340 16.95 -19.16 11.59
N ILE A 341 16.78 -17.86 11.77
CA ILE A 341 15.74 -17.30 12.66
C ILE A 341 14.34 -17.69 12.16
N LEU A 342 14.09 -17.54 10.84
CA LEU A 342 12.80 -17.93 10.25
C LEU A 342 12.53 -19.43 10.41
N ARG A 343 13.55 -20.28 10.29
CA ARG A 343 13.45 -21.72 10.50
C ARG A 343 13.10 -22.05 11.95
N GLU A 344 13.80 -21.46 12.91
CA GLU A 344 13.53 -21.64 14.33
C GLU A 344 12.07 -21.33 14.69
N VAL A 345 11.54 -20.18 14.20
CA VAL A 345 10.14 -19.82 14.38
C VAL A 345 9.20 -20.82 13.70
N ALA A 346 9.52 -21.29 12.51
CA ALA A 346 8.69 -22.23 11.75
C ALA A 346 8.63 -23.63 12.40
N GLU A 347 9.72 -24.06 13.03
CA GLU A 347 9.80 -25.34 13.78
C GLU A 347 9.16 -25.25 15.17
N GLY A 348 8.72 -24.06 15.61
CA GLY A 348 8.06 -23.87 16.92
C GLY A 348 9.03 -23.78 18.09
N GLU A 349 10.33 -23.69 17.85
CA GLU A 349 11.38 -23.54 18.85
C GLU A 349 11.61 -22.07 19.23
N GLY A 350 11.07 -21.13 18.43
CA GLY A 350 11.17 -19.71 18.66
C GLY A 350 10.15 -19.22 19.70
N VAL A 351 10.54 -18.22 20.48
CA VAL A 351 9.66 -17.56 21.45
C VAL A 351 8.42 -17.04 20.71
N ALA A 352 7.25 -17.55 21.09
CA ALA A 352 5.98 -16.99 20.63
C ALA A 352 5.91 -15.53 21.10
N ALA A 353 6.16 -14.59 20.18
CA ALA A 353 6.05 -13.17 20.43
C ALA A 353 4.61 -12.70 20.30
#